data_fd98bb0d7a35cf64687f53f57e145880
#
_entry.id   fd98bb0d7a35cf64687f53f57e145880
#
_cell.length_a   1.000
_cell.length_b   1.000
_cell.length_c   1.000
_cell.angle_alpha   90.00
_cell.angle_beta   90.00
_cell.angle_gamma   90.00
#
_symmetry.space_group_name_H-M   'P 1'
#
loop_
_entity.id
_entity.type
_entity.pdbx_description
1 polymer ?
#
loop_
_entity_poly.entity_id
_entity_poly.type
_entity_poly.pdbx_seq_one_letter_code
_entity_poly.pdbx_strand_id
1 'polypeptide(L)'
;ALLRSMYRRNIIMKKHFFGRIFCCLCAVVFCLAGCSGGADDSENSSDSSEPERVYVTNPLTDYDTADPHILRWEDSLYIYSTGGKISRSDDGITWKEVGNVDISPSWGTPGAGFWAPDIVRIGDKLLLYYSLSTWGDSNPGIGVASADHPEGPWTDHGKLFTSQEIGVNNSIDPCVFVGQDGKVYMIWGSFYGCFGIELTEDGLGLKNGLDYARENKVLVAGAAGSSWDGSMFEGSYVIFRDGWYYYFGSSGTCCEELRSTYHVRIGRSKDPLGPYVDSRGRELAGAGNVGDTILAGSGDFVGPGHNSILVDDLGYYYIVYHVWVNDNGVGKGRYLAMSRLDWTEDGWCEVKGNTPS
;
A
#
# COMPACT_ATOMS: atom_id res chain seq x y z
N ALA A 1 -16.59 -13.11 -0.21
CA ALA A 1 -16.05 -14.39 -0.67
C ALA A 1 -14.63 -14.59 -0.18
N LEU A 2 -13.74 -13.60 -0.33
CA LEU A 2 -12.36 -13.62 0.20
C LEU A 2 -12.33 -13.87 1.72
N LEU A 3 -13.15 -13.15 2.51
CA LEU A 3 -13.19 -13.25 3.97
C LEU A 3 -13.94 -14.49 4.48
N ARG A 4 -14.98 -14.99 3.77
CA ARG A 4 -15.76 -16.16 4.22
C ARG A 4 -15.06 -17.51 4.03
N SER A 5 -14.16 -17.63 3.07
CA SER A 5 -13.28 -18.81 2.89
C SER A 5 -12.33 -19.00 4.07
N MET A 6 -12.00 -17.92 4.78
CA MET A 6 -11.03 -17.85 5.87
C MET A 6 -11.59 -18.31 7.23
N TYR A 7 -12.88 -18.12 7.48
CA TYR A 7 -13.50 -18.35 8.80
C TYR A 7 -13.70 -19.83 9.17
N ARG A 8 -13.81 -20.74 8.21
CA ARG A 8 -14.10 -22.16 8.50
C ARG A 8 -12.93 -23.00 8.98
N ARG A 9 -11.67 -22.54 8.90
CA ARG A 9 -10.49 -23.35 9.29
C ARG A 9 -9.86 -23.03 10.64
N ASN A 10 -10.18 -21.90 11.28
CA ASN A 10 -9.57 -21.51 12.55
C ASN A 10 -10.18 -22.12 13.83
N ILE A 11 -11.23 -22.92 13.74
CA ILE A 11 -11.87 -23.55 14.93
C ILE A 11 -11.21 -24.87 15.35
N ILE A 12 -10.32 -25.46 14.56
CA ILE A 12 -9.79 -26.83 14.83
C ILE A 12 -8.37 -26.83 15.42
N MET A 13 -7.64 -25.72 15.49
CA MET A 13 -6.25 -25.72 15.95
C MET A 13 -5.96 -25.04 17.30
N LYS A 14 -6.94 -24.90 18.20
CA LYS A 14 -6.70 -24.45 19.59
C LYS A 14 -7.04 -25.53 20.63
N LYS A 15 -6.48 -26.71 20.49
CA LYS A 15 -6.29 -27.66 21.64
C LYS A 15 -5.08 -28.53 21.36
N HIS A 16 -4.11 -28.44 22.28
CA HIS A 16 -2.88 -29.21 22.45
C HIS A 16 -1.57 -28.55 22.07
N PHE A 17 -1.06 -27.77 22.99
CA PHE A 17 0.38 -27.70 23.22
C PHE A 17 0.67 -27.32 24.67
N PHE A 18 0.78 -28.33 25.53
CA PHE A 18 1.54 -28.29 26.77
C PHE A 18 2.08 -29.71 27.05
N GLY A 19 3.39 -29.81 27.10
CA GLY A 19 3.99 -30.89 27.86
C GLY A 19 5.09 -31.71 27.21
N ARG A 20 6.30 -31.43 27.66
CA ARG A 20 7.42 -32.33 27.95
C ARG A 20 8.47 -32.62 26.89
N ILE A 21 9.60 -31.97 27.14
CA ILE A 21 10.98 -32.38 26.83
C ILE A 21 11.27 -33.75 27.45
N PHE A 22 11.77 -34.69 26.64
CA PHE A 22 12.74 -35.70 27.13
C PHE A 22 13.61 -36.21 25.97
N CYS A 23 14.89 -36.17 26.24
CA CYS A 23 16.02 -36.64 25.44
C CYS A 23 16.08 -38.17 25.49
N CYS A 24 16.39 -38.87 24.39
CA CYS A 24 17.37 -39.97 24.40
C CYS A 24 17.71 -40.50 23.01
N LEU A 25 18.97 -40.82 22.89
CA LEU A 25 19.73 -41.36 21.75
C LEU A 25 19.45 -42.84 21.42
N CYS A 26 19.95 -43.25 20.23
CA CYS A 26 20.38 -44.59 19.76
C CYS A 26 19.24 -45.52 19.27
N ALA A 27 19.35 -46.24 18.17
CA ALA A 27 20.43 -46.90 17.47
C ALA A 27 19.88 -47.44 16.11
N VAL A 28 20.78 -47.61 15.20
CA VAL A 28 20.65 -48.22 13.88
C VAL A 28 20.55 -49.74 14.00
N VAL A 29 19.60 -50.40 13.29
CA VAL A 29 19.78 -51.78 12.85
C VAL A 29 19.17 -51.97 11.46
N PHE A 30 20.00 -52.41 10.54
CA PHE A 30 19.64 -52.96 9.23
C PHE A 30 19.06 -54.34 9.40
N CYS A 31 17.99 -54.69 8.64
CA CYS A 31 17.75 -56.03 8.15
C CYS A 31 17.03 -56.00 6.80
N LEU A 32 17.71 -56.61 5.83
CA LEU A 32 17.22 -56.97 4.49
C LEU A 32 16.50 -58.32 4.54
N ALA A 33 15.38 -58.44 3.85
CA ALA A 33 14.85 -59.61 3.14
C ALA A 33 13.37 -59.32 2.86
N GLY A 34 12.76 -59.39 1.72
CA GLY A 34 12.88 -60.18 0.53
C GLY A 34 11.52 -60.76 0.16
N CYS A 35 11.04 -60.44 -1.05
CA CYS A 35 10.09 -61.15 -1.90
C CYS A 35 8.56 -61.03 -1.74
N SER A 36 8.02 -60.52 -2.81
CA SER A 36 6.96 -61.00 -3.74
C SER A 36 5.48 -60.67 -3.45
N GLY A 37 4.93 -59.94 -4.41
CA GLY A 37 3.67 -60.28 -5.10
C GLY A 37 2.42 -59.63 -4.59
N GLY A 38 1.84 -58.76 -5.41
CA GLY A 38 0.45 -58.34 -5.28
C GLY A 38 0.23 -56.90 -5.73
N ALA A 39 -0.13 -56.76 -7.00
CA ALA A 39 -0.64 -55.51 -7.52
C ALA A 39 -2.02 -55.25 -6.93
N ASP A 40 -2.16 -54.13 -6.24
CA ASP A 40 -3.44 -53.45 -6.04
C ASP A 40 -3.19 -51.99 -6.26
N ASP A 41 -3.66 -51.51 -7.42
CA ASP A 41 -3.72 -50.09 -7.79
C ASP A 41 -4.79 -49.41 -6.92
N SER A 42 -4.39 -48.97 -5.75
CA SER A 42 -5.12 -47.91 -5.06
C SER A 42 -4.43 -46.59 -5.39
N GLU A 43 -4.97 -45.87 -6.36
CA GLU A 43 -4.69 -44.46 -6.59
C GLU A 43 -4.89 -43.69 -5.28
N ASN A 44 -3.80 -43.43 -4.61
CA ASN A 44 -3.76 -42.48 -3.50
C ASN A 44 -3.70 -41.07 -4.14
N SER A 45 -4.86 -40.56 -4.55
CA SER A 45 -5.01 -39.18 -4.91
C SER A 45 -4.71 -38.35 -3.67
N SER A 46 -3.45 -37.89 -3.54
CA SER A 46 -3.13 -36.80 -2.66
C SER A 46 -3.87 -35.59 -3.21
N ASP A 47 -5.04 -35.35 -2.62
CA ASP A 47 -5.82 -34.13 -2.84
C ASP A 47 -5.03 -32.95 -2.26
N SER A 48 -4.02 -32.50 -3.00
CA SER A 48 -3.42 -31.19 -2.84
C SER A 48 -4.28 -30.19 -3.61
N SER A 49 -5.53 -30.00 -3.16
CA SER A 49 -6.31 -28.87 -3.65
C SER A 49 -5.59 -27.60 -3.23
N GLU A 50 -4.91 -26.95 -4.17
CA GLU A 50 -4.54 -25.54 -3.99
C GLU A 50 -5.79 -24.81 -3.51
N PRO A 51 -5.66 -23.89 -2.53
CA PRO A 51 -6.80 -23.11 -2.07
C PRO A 51 -7.43 -22.42 -3.27
N GLU A 52 -8.75 -22.50 -3.36
CA GLU A 52 -9.54 -21.93 -4.46
C GLU A 52 -9.12 -20.47 -4.69
N ARG A 53 -8.61 -20.18 -5.86
CA ARG A 53 -8.16 -18.85 -6.23
C ARG A 53 -9.39 -17.95 -6.37
N VAL A 54 -9.48 -16.94 -5.54
CA VAL A 54 -10.50 -15.91 -5.70
C VAL A 54 -10.05 -14.96 -6.80
N TYR A 55 -10.75 -14.98 -7.91
CA TYR A 55 -10.56 -14.03 -8.99
C TYR A 55 -11.37 -12.77 -8.68
N VAL A 56 -10.70 -11.62 -8.71
CA VAL A 56 -11.32 -10.31 -8.58
C VAL A 56 -11.55 -9.78 -10.00
N THR A 57 -12.76 -9.33 -10.27
CA THR A 57 -13.06 -8.65 -11.54
C THR A 57 -13.02 -7.15 -11.30
N ASN A 58 -12.13 -6.47 -11.97
CA ASN A 58 -12.02 -5.01 -11.93
C ASN A 58 -13.02 -4.34 -12.91
N PRO A 59 -13.48 -3.12 -12.61
CA PRO A 59 -13.25 -2.37 -11.38
C PRO A 59 -14.12 -2.88 -10.22
N LEU A 60 -13.69 -2.59 -8.97
CA LEU A 60 -14.40 -2.98 -7.74
C LEU A 60 -15.50 -1.99 -7.34
N THR A 61 -15.42 -0.77 -7.84
CA THR A 61 -16.44 0.29 -7.62
C THR A 61 -16.90 0.83 -8.94
N ASP A 62 -18.09 1.42 -8.97
CA ASP A 62 -18.66 2.19 -10.07
C ASP A 62 -18.76 3.69 -9.73
N TYR A 63 -18.07 4.12 -8.68
CA TYR A 63 -17.95 5.50 -8.23
C TYR A 63 -16.49 5.87 -8.01
N ASP A 64 -16.20 7.17 -8.04
CA ASP A 64 -14.83 7.70 -7.90
C ASP A 64 -14.23 7.35 -6.55
N THR A 65 -13.13 6.61 -6.59
CA THR A 65 -12.36 6.12 -5.44
C THR A 65 -10.88 6.43 -5.66
N ALA A 66 -10.61 7.70 -5.91
CA ALA A 66 -9.27 8.18 -6.20
C ALA A 66 -8.34 8.06 -4.99
N ASP A 67 -7.07 7.71 -5.25
CA ASP A 67 -6.00 7.68 -4.26
C ASP A 67 -6.34 6.77 -3.06
N PRO A 68 -6.66 5.47 -3.32
CA PRO A 68 -7.20 4.58 -2.30
C PRO A 68 -6.13 4.10 -1.34
N HIS A 69 -6.39 4.24 -0.04
CA HIS A 69 -5.62 3.56 0.99
C HIS A 69 -6.47 2.50 1.69
N ILE A 70 -6.01 1.25 1.69
CA ILE A 70 -6.73 0.12 2.28
C ILE A 70 -6.31 -0.13 3.72
N LEU A 71 -7.30 -0.35 4.59
CA LEU A 71 -7.12 -0.75 5.97
C LEU A 71 -7.90 -2.04 6.23
N ARG A 72 -7.24 -3.02 6.85
CA ARG A 72 -7.95 -4.15 7.47
C ARG A 72 -8.28 -3.80 8.93
N TRP A 73 -9.55 -3.96 9.28
CA TRP A 73 -10.03 -3.77 10.64
C TRP A 73 -11.00 -4.90 11.00
N GLU A 74 -10.61 -5.72 11.98
CA GLU A 74 -11.35 -6.93 12.34
C GLU A 74 -11.61 -7.81 11.10
N ASP A 75 -12.88 -8.14 10.84
CA ASP A 75 -13.30 -8.98 9.71
C ASP A 75 -13.68 -8.16 8.46
N SER A 76 -13.40 -6.84 8.45
CA SER A 76 -13.78 -5.95 7.35
C SER A 76 -12.56 -5.25 6.75
N LEU A 77 -12.73 -4.78 5.52
CA LEU A 77 -11.79 -3.92 4.82
C LEU A 77 -12.40 -2.54 4.66
N TYR A 78 -11.57 -1.53 4.80
CA TYR A 78 -11.93 -0.13 4.61
C TYR A 78 -11.02 0.51 3.57
N ILE A 79 -11.58 1.38 2.74
CA ILE A 79 -10.84 2.25 1.82
C ILE A 79 -11.10 3.68 2.23
N TYR A 80 -10.01 4.43 2.34
CA TYR A 80 -10.02 5.89 2.44
C TYR A 80 -9.57 6.46 1.10
N SER A 81 -10.25 7.49 0.61
CA SER A 81 -9.95 8.07 -0.69
C SER A 81 -10.07 9.59 -0.70
N THR A 82 -9.54 10.21 -1.75
CA THR A 82 -9.67 11.64 -2.00
C THR A 82 -11.12 12.10 -1.84
N GLY A 83 -11.30 13.25 -1.21
CA GLY A 83 -12.61 13.75 -0.75
C GLY A 83 -12.97 13.31 0.67
N GLY A 84 -12.08 12.56 1.34
CA GLY A 84 -12.32 12.06 2.69
C GLY A 84 -13.33 10.93 2.77
N LYS A 85 -13.64 10.27 1.66
CA LYS A 85 -14.63 9.20 1.61
C LYS A 85 -14.13 7.95 2.31
N ILE A 86 -15.05 7.23 2.96
CA ILE A 86 -14.80 5.95 3.61
C ILE A 86 -15.72 4.91 2.96
N SER A 87 -15.12 3.89 2.36
CA SER A 87 -15.83 2.73 1.83
C SER A 87 -15.48 1.48 2.62
N ARG A 88 -16.43 0.56 2.76
CA ARG A 88 -16.28 -0.70 3.50
C ARG A 88 -16.64 -1.88 2.64
N SER A 89 -15.96 -3.00 2.87
CA SER A 89 -16.27 -4.31 2.31
C SER A 89 -16.06 -5.40 3.35
N ASP A 90 -16.96 -6.38 3.39
CA ASP A 90 -16.86 -7.57 4.24
C ASP A 90 -16.33 -8.79 3.46
N ASP A 91 -16.14 -8.67 2.14
CA ASP A 91 -15.71 -9.77 1.26
C ASP A 91 -14.53 -9.40 0.34
N GLY A 92 -14.10 -8.13 0.36
CA GLY A 92 -13.03 -7.59 -0.50
C GLY A 92 -13.45 -7.35 -1.96
N ILE A 93 -14.71 -7.64 -2.31
CA ILE A 93 -15.23 -7.53 -3.68
C ILE A 93 -16.35 -6.50 -3.76
N THR A 94 -17.29 -6.57 -2.81
CA THR A 94 -18.45 -5.68 -2.77
C THR A 94 -18.16 -4.51 -1.85
N TRP A 95 -18.08 -3.31 -2.39
CA TRP A 95 -17.75 -2.08 -1.67
C TRP A 95 -18.95 -1.17 -1.55
N LYS A 96 -19.05 -0.50 -0.41
CA LYS A 96 -20.10 0.50 -0.13
C LYS A 96 -19.46 1.69 0.57
N GLU A 97 -19.81 2.89 0.12
CA GLU A 97 -19.52 4.12 0.85
C GLU A 97 -20.32 4.13 2.16
N VAL A 98 -19.63 4.25 3.30
CA VAL A 98 -20.23 4.18 4.65
C VAL A 98 -20.14 5.49 5.41
N GLY A 99 -19.33 6.44 4.93
CA GLY A 99 -19.18 7.74 5.58
C GLY A 99 -18.05 8.57 5.00
N ASN A 100 -17.72 9.60 5.74
CA ASN A 100 -16.61 10.50 5.41
C ASN A 100 -15.78 10.77 6.68
N VAL A 101 -14.53 11.16 6.46
CA VAL A 101 -13.68 11.74 7.50
C VAL A 101 -14.22 13.14 7.80
N ASP A 102 -15.09 13.21 8.82
CA ASP A 102 -15.79 14.45 9.19
C ASP A 102 -14.89 15.29 10.11
N ILE A 103 -13.96 16.03 9.49
CA ILE A 103 -13.11 17.03 10.16
C ILE A 103 -13.22 18.36 9.41
N SER A 104 -12.93 19.45 10.12
CA SER A 104 -12.98 20.81 9.57
C SER A 104 -11.67 21.54 9.85
N PRO A 105 -10.61 21.25 9.09
CA PRO A 105 -9.31 21.86 9.31
C PRO A 105 -9.39 23.39 9.18
N SER A 106 -8.76 24.10 10.11
CA SER A 106 -8.71 25.57 10.13
C SER A 106 -7.51 26.16 9.40
N TRP A 107 -6.81 25.35 8.63
CA TRP A 107 -5.60 25.70 7.90
C TRP A 107 -5.71 25.27 6.41
N GLY A 108 -4.70 25.59 5.63
CA GLY A 108 -4.68 25.32 4.19
C GLY A 108 -5.16 26.50 3.35
N THR A 109 -4.99 26.39 2.05
CA THR A 109 -5.44 27.39 1.09
C THR A 109 -6.97 27.42 1.06
N PRO A 110 -7.61 28.59 1.03
CA PRO A 110 -9.07 28.68 0.93
C PRO A 110 -9.61 27.87 -0.25
N GLY A 111 -10.57 26.96 0.04
CA GLY A 111 -11.13 26.06 -0.95
C GLY A 111 -10.32 24.78 -1.21
N ALA A 112 -9.26 24.54 -0.46
CA ALA A 112 -8.51 23.29 -0.53
C ALA A 112 -9.41 22.10 -0.23
N GLY A 113 -9.28 21.05 -1.04
CA GLY A 113 -9.92 19.77 -0.84
C GLY A 113 -9.05 18.82 0.01
N PHE A 114 -9.70 17.80 0.52
CA PHE A 114 -9.07 16.68 1.22
C PHE A 114 -8.56 15.67 0.18
N TRP A 115 -7.24 15.53 0.06
CA TRP A 115 -6.60 14.70 -0.96
C TRP A 115 -5.75 13.60 -0.35
N ALA A 116 -5.68 12.47 -1.07
CA ALA A 116 -4.76 11.35 -0.87
C ALA A 116 -4.53 11.01 0.61
N PRO A 117 -5.53 10.47 1.31
CA PRO A 117 -5.39 10.07 2.70
C PRO A 117 -4.52 8.83 2.85
N ASP A 118 -3.75 8.78 3.93
CA ASP A 118 -2.99 7.63 4.38
C ASP A 118 -3.44 7.23 5.78
N ILE A 119 -3.71 5.96 6.01
CA ILE A 119 -4.21 5.45 7.28
C ILE A 119 -3.27 4.41 7.87
N VAL A 120 -2.87 4.60 9.11
CA VAL A 120 -2.00 3.66 9.84
C VAL A 120 -2.47 3.48 11.28
N ARG A 121 -2.23 2.31 11.84
CA ARG A 121 -2.43 2.08 13.28
C ARG A 121 -1.13 2.31 14.03
N ILE A 122 -1.14 3.24 14.99
CA ILE A 122 -0.02 3.50 15.91
C ILE A 122 -0.55 3.34 17.34
N GLY A 123 0.00 2.38 18.07
CA GLY A 123 -0.55 1.99 19.37
C GLY A 123 -2.00 1.51 19.24
N ASP A 124 -2.89 2.12 20.00
CA ASP A 124 -4.32 1.78 20.01
C ASP A 124 -5.16 2.69 19.10
N LYS A 125 -4.55 3.66 18.42
CA LYS A 125 -5.24 4.65 17.59
C LYS A 125 -5.04 4.36 16.10
N LEU A 126 -6.07 4.69 15.32
CA LEU A 126 -5.94 4.91 13.89
C LEU A 126 -5.53 6.36 13.68
N LEU A 127 -4.47 6.57 12.93
CA LEU A 127 -4.02 7.89 12.49
C LEU A 127 -4.22 8.00 10.99
N LEU A 128 -4.91 9.05 10.58
CA LEU A 128 -5.17 9.37 9.20
C LEU A 128 -4.45 10.67 8.86
N TYR A 129 -3.49 10.56 7.96
CA TYR A 129 -2.78 11.70 7.40
C TYR A 129 -3.48 12.12 6.11
N TYR A 130 -3.59 13.42 5.90
CA TYR A 130 -4.33 13.96 4.76
C TYR A 130 -3.62 15.17 4.18
N SER A 131 -3.78 15.37 2.89
CA SER A 131 -3.31 16.56 2.21
C SER A 131 -4.45 17.57 2.08
N LEU A 132 -4.19 18.85 2.36
CA LEU A 132 -5.06 19.95 1.94
C LEU A 132 -4.45 20.64 0.73
N SER A 133 -5.13 20.58 -0.41
CA SER A 133 -4.65 21.13 -1.66
C SER A 133 -5.79 21.51 -2.60
N THR A 134 -5.44 22.28 -3.62
CA THR A 134 -6.27 22.52 -4.80
C THR A 134 -5.38 22.54 -6.04
N TRP A 135 -5.96 22.44 -7.23
CA TRP A 135 -5.18 22.51 -8.47
C TRP A 135 -4.42 23.82 -8.56
N GLY A 136 -3.09 23.72 -8.72
CA GLY A 136 -2.19 24.89 -8.78
C GLY A 136 -1.91 25.54 -7.42
N ASP A 137 -2.20 24.87 -6.33
CA ASP A 137 -1.86 25.35 -4.98
C ASP A 137 -0.36 25.53 -4.83
N SER A 138 0.05 26.73 -4.45
CA SER A 138 1.46 27.06 -4.23
C SER A 138 1.96 26.70 -2.84
N ASN A 139 1.05 26.32 -1.92
CA ASN A 139 1.38 26.00 -0.53
C ASN A 139 0.48 24.93 0.09
N PRO A 140 0.28 23.78 -0.59
CA PRO A 140 -0.43 22.66 0.00
C PRO A 140 0.32 22.15 1.24
N GLY A 141 -0.34 21.29 2.02
CA GLY A 141 0.30 20.75 3.22
C GLY A 141 -0.37 19.48 3.70
N ILE A 142 0.20 18.92 4.74
CA ILE A 142 -0.21 17.65 5.36
C ILE A 142 -0.66 17.90 6.79
N GLY A 143 -1.79 17.31 7.16
CA GLY A 143 -2.32 17.26 8.51
C GLY A 143 -2.53 15.83 8.99
N VAL A 144 -2.92 15.68 10.25
CA VAL A 144 -3.20 14.38 10.87
C VAL A 144 -4.45 14.44 11.72
N ALA A 145 -5.27 13.39 11.62
CA ALA A 145 -6.43 13.15 12.47
C ALA A 145 -6.34 11.76 13.10
N SER A 146 -7.08 11.53 14.18
CA SER A 146 -7.13 10.22 14.84
C SER A 146 -8.55 9.76 15.12
N ALA A 147 -8.73 8.44 15.20
CA ALA A 147 -9.96 7.80 15.64
C ALA A 147 -9.69 6.48 16.37
N ASP A 148 -10.69 5.99 17.10
CA ASP A 148 -10.67 4.65 17.70
C ASP A 148 -11.31 3.60 16.79
N HIS A 149 -12.07 4.04 15.79
CA HIS A 149 -12.79 3.18 14.85
C HIS A 149 -12.64 3.71 13.42
N PRO A 150 -12.60 2.85 12.40
CA PRO A 150 -12.46 3.27 10.99
C PRO A 150 -13.47 4.30 10.49
N GLU A 151 -14.67 4.27 11.01
CA GLU A 151 -15.72 5.23 10.65
C GLU A 151 -15.74 6.48 11.55
N GLY A 152 -14.76 6.62 12.46
CA GLY A 152 -14.67 7.72 13.39
C GLY A 152 -15.44 7.48 14.70
N PRO A 153 -15.77 8.53 15.48
CA PRO A 153 -15.54 9.94 15.15
C PRO A 153 -14.06 10.30 15.06
N TRP A 154 -13.73 11.21 14.15
CA TRP A 154 -12.37 11.69 13.92
C TRP A 154 -12.06 12.93 14.76
N THR A 155 -10.84 12.98 15.29
CA THR A 155 -10.29 14.15 15.97
C THR A 155 -9.17 14.72 15.11
N ASP A 156 -9.34 15.95 14.61
CA ASP A 156 -8.31 16.66 13.87
C ASP A 156 -7.24 17.21 14.84
N HIS A 157 -5.98 16.83 14.61
CA HIS A 157 -4.81 17.34 15.33
C HIS A 157 -4.17 18.53 14.61
N GLY A 158 -4.70 18.88 13.42
CA GLY A 158 -4.24 20.00 12.64
C GLY A 158 -3.06 19.68 11.74
N LYS A 159 -2.36 20.73 11.37
CA LYS A 159 -1.28 20.73 10.40
C LYS A 159 0.03 20.17 10.97
N LEU A 160 0.70 19.30 10.22
CA LEU A 160 2.10 18.96 10.45
C LEU A 160 3.03 20.00 9.80
N PHE A 161 2.81 20.31 8.52
CA PHE A 161 3.52 21.33 7.76
C PHE A 161 2.83 21.68 6.45
N THR A 162 3.23 22.82 5.87
CA THR A 162 2.94 23.17 4.47
C THR A 162 4.21 23.11 3.62
N SER A 163 4.05 23.19 2.30
CA SER A 163 5.15 23.20 1.33
C SER A 163 6.19 24.27 1.63
N GLN A 164 5.75 25.49 1.95
CA GLN A 164 6.65 26.59 2.28
C GLN A 164 7.38 26.37 3.60
N GLU A 165 6.71 25.82 4.60
CA GLU A 165 7.30 25.54 5.91
C GLU A 165 8.37 24.46 5.85
N ILE A 166 8.11 23.36 5.14
CA ILE A 166 9.07 22.22 5.03
C ILE A 166 10.11 22.44 3.91
N GLY A 167 9.86 23.37 3.00
CA GLY A 167 10.75 23.65 1.87
C GLY A 167 10.74 22.59 0.78
N VAL A 168 9.57 22.00 0.51
CA VAL A 168 9.32 21.04 -0.57
C VAL A 168 8.06 21.49 -1.30
N ASN A 169 8.18 21.77 -2.59
CA ASN A 169 7.01 22.13 -3.40
C ASN A 169 6.07 20.91 -3.51
N ASN A 170 4.78 21.21 -3.59
CA ASN A 170 3.72 20.19 -3.71
C ASN A 170 3.82 19.10 -2.65
N SER A 171 3.87 19.53 -1.36
CA SER A 171 3.90 18.63 -0.20
C SER A 171 2.52 18.06 0.06
N ILE A 172 2.21 16.96 -0.67
CA ILE A 172 0.99 16.15 -0.59
C ILE A 172 1.37 14.67 -0.58
N ASP A 173 0.39 13.78 -0.60
CA ASP A 173 0.52 12.33 -0.72
C ASP A 173 1.37 11.71 0.40
N PRO A 174 0.94 11.83 1.66
CA PRO A 174 1.64 11.20 2.76
C PRO A 174 1.54 9.68 2.69
N CYS A 175 2.62 9.00 3.07
CA CYS A 175 2.68 7.58 3.37
C CYS A 175 3.39 7.40 4.70
N VAL A 176 2.72 6.88 5.71
CA VAL A 176 3.26 6.70 7.05
C VAL A 176 3.31 5.22 7.41
N PHE A 177 4.43 4.79 7.95
CA PHE A 177 4.63 3.41 8.36
C PHE A 177 5.53 3.31 9.61
N VAL A 178 5.37 2.21 10.33
CA VAL A 178 6.25 1.87 11.45
C VAL A 178 7.39 1.00 10.94
N GLY A 179 8.62 1.45 11.12
CA GLY A 179 9.81 0.71 10.76
C GLY A 179 10.06 -0.50 11.66
N GLN A 180 10.95 -1.40 11.24
CA GLN A 180 11.34 -2.56 12.04
C GLN A 180 12.11 -2.19 13.33
N ASP A 181 12.59 -0.97 13.39
CA ASP A 181 13.20 -0.35 14.58
C ASP A 181 12.17 0.25 15.55
N GLY A 182 10.88 0.14 15.22
CA GLY A 182 9.76 0.66 16.01
C GLY A 182 9.51 2.15 15.87
N LYS A 183 10.27 2.85 15.03
CA LYS A 183 10.06 4.28 14.78
C LYS A 183 9.02 4.51 13.71
N VAL A 184 8.41 5.68 13.76
CA VAL A 184 7.39 6.11 12.79
C VAL A 184 8.04 6.98 11.71
N TYR A 185 7.82 6.63 10.47
CA TYR A 185 8.36 7.33 9.30
C TYR A 185 7.24 7.83 8.42
N MET A 186 7.45 8.97 7.79
CA MET A 186 6.60 9.53 6.74
C MET A 186 7.42 9.74 5.47
N ILE A 187 6.90 9.29 4.33
CA ILE A 187 7.34 9.69 3.00
C ILE A 187 6.21 10.50 2.37
N TRP A 188 6.53 11.61 1.72
CA TRP A 188 5.54 12.47 1.07
C TRP A 188 6.15 13.18 -0.13
N GLY A 189 5.30 13.75 -1.00
CA GLY A 189 5.71 14.61 -2.10
C GLY A 189 5.15 14.13 -3.43
N SER A 190 4.98 15.09 -4.35
CA SER A 190 4.44 14.85 -5.67
C SER A 190 5.18 15.74 -6.68
N PHE A 191 5.74 15.15 -7.74
CA PHE A 191 6.49 15.73 -8.86
C PHE A 191 7.79 16.45 -8.54
N TYR A 192 7.98 16.96 -7.33
CA TYR A 192 9.17 17.72 -6.91
C TYR A 192 10.12 16.91 -6.05
N GLY A 193 10.02 15.58 -6.11
CA GLY A 193 10.69 14.61 -5.29
C GLY A 193 9.82 14.15 -4.13
N CYS A 194 9.95 12.87 -3.78
CA CYS A 194 9.38 12.28 -2.58
C CYS A 194 10.43 12.29 -1.48
N PHE A 195 10.09 12.88 -0.34
CA PHE A 195 11.01 13.04 0.79
C PHE A 195 10.54 12.24 1.99
N GLY A 196 11.48 11.83 2.82
CA GLY A 196 11.22 11.07 4.03
C GLY A 196 11.73 11.77 5.30
N ILE A 197 11.00 11.59 6.40
CA ILE A 197 11.35 12.06 7.75
C ILE A 197 10.90 11.05 8.80
N GLU A 198 11.44 11.20 10.01
CA GLU A 198 10.95 10.52 11.22
C GLU A 198 9.88 11.39 11.91
N LEU A 199 8.77 10.77 12.31
CA LEU A 199 7.74 11.39 13.15
C LEU A 199 8.00 11.13 14.64
N THR A 200 7.22 11.74 15.51
CA THR A 200 7.15 11.37 16.93
C THR A 200 6.60 9.95 17.10
N GLU A 201 6.88 9.32 18.24
CA GLU A 201 6.46 7.91 18.49
C GLU A 201 4.93 7.73 18.44
N ASP A 202 4.18 8.77 18.78
CA ASP A 202 2.72 8.80 18.67
C ASP A 202 2.21 9.15 17.26
N GLY A 203 3.10 9.49 16.33
CA GLY A 203 2.76 9.87 14.96
C GLY A 203 2.14 11.27 14.81
N LEU A 204 1.93 12.02 15.89
CA LEU A 204 1.21 13.29 15.84
C LEU A 204 2.06 14.52 15.56
N GLY A 205 3.38 14.33 15.40
CA GLY A 205 4.32 15.44 15.20
C GLY A 205 5.58 15.05 14.46
N LEU A 206 6.36 16.06 14.10
CA LEU A 206 7.67 15.90 13.49
C LEU A 206 8.72 15.64 14.57
N LYS A 207 9.55 14.63 14.38
CA LYS A 207 10.69 14.35 15.27
C LYS A 207 11.60 15.57 15.34
N ASN A 208 11.90 16.03 16.55
CA ASN A 208 12.71 17.22 16.80
C ASN A 208 12.19 18.54 16.19
N GLY A 209 10.93 18.56 15.70
CA GLY A 209 10.27 19.76 15.21
C GLY A 209 10.55 20.11 13.74
N LEU A 210 9.91 21.18 13.29
CA LEU A 210 9.85 21.56 11.87
C LEU A 210 11.21 21.96 11.29
N ASP A 211 12.00 22.75 12.01
CA ASP A 211 13.31 23.21 11.51
C ASP A 211 14.27 22.02 11.31
N TYR A 212 14.27 21.10 12.26
CA TYR A 212 15.03 19.86 12.13
C TYR A 212 14.57 19.04 10.93
N ALA A 213 13.27 18.84 10.75
CA ALA A 213 12.70 18.10 9.62
C ALA A 213 13.05 18.76 8.28
N ARG A 214 12.98 20.08 8.21
CA ARG A 214 13.36 20.86 7.01
C ARG A 214 14.81 20.62 6.61
N GLU A 215 15.74 20.56 7.56
CA GLU A 215 17.17 20.39 7.31
C GLU A 215 17.58 18.93 7.07
N ASN A 216 16.86 17.98 7.68
CA ASN A 216 17.26 16.57 7.72
C ASN A 216 16.35 15.63 6.91
N LYS A 217 15.38 16.15 6.14
CA LYS A 217 14.59 15.32 5.23
C LYS A 217 15.47 14.65 4.17
N VAL A 218 15.16 13.40 3.85
CA VAL A 218 15.91 12.58 2.90
C VAL A 218 15.14 12.52 1.58
N LEU A 219 15.79 12.72 0.45
CA LEU A 219 15.20 12.44 -0.86
C LEU A 219 15.11 10.91 -1.06
N VAL A 220 13.92 10.40 -1.19
CA VAL A 220 13.63 8.95 -1.30
C VAL A 220 13.45 8.52 -2.75
N ALA A 221 12.69 9.30 -3.53
CA ALA A 221 12.44 9.00 -4.94
C ALA A 221 12.24 10.28 -5.75
N GLY A 222 12.54 10.21 -7.04
CA GLY A 222 12.42 11.32 -7.96
C GLY A 222 13.49 12.38 -7.77
N ALA A 223 13.43 13.44 -8.57
CA ALA A 223 14.35 14.57 -8.51
C ALA A 223 13.80 15.68 -7.60
N ALA A 224 14.67 16.24 -6.78
CA ALA A 224 14.36 17.47 -6.05
C ALA A 224 14.18 18.63 -7.06
N GLY A 225 12.95 19.09 -7.20
CA GLY A 225 12.56 20.08 -8.21
C GLY A 225 11.81 19.44 -9.37
N SER A 226 10.99 20.23 -10.05
CA SER A 226 10.14 19.74 -11.13
C SER A 226 10.95 19.10 -12.26
N SER A 227 10.57 17.89 -12.67
CA SER A 227 11.12 17.22 -13.84
C SER A 227 10.04 16.43 -14.55
N TRP A 228 9.93 16.62 -15.86
CA TRP A 228 9.01 15.88 -16.74
C TRP A 228 9.73 14.80 -17.55
N ASP A 229 10.93 14.41 -17.16
CA ASP A 229 11.81 13.46 -17.87
C ASP A 229 11.69 12.02 -17.38
N GLY A 230 10.67 11.70 -16.60
CA GLY A 230 10.45 10.37 -16.00
C GLY A 230 10.98 10.22 -14.58
N SER A 231 11.57 11.27 -13.99
CA SER A 231 11.99 11.30 -12.60
C SER A 231 10.90 11.80 -11.64
N MET A 232 9.67 11.85 -12.11
CA MET A 232 8.49 12.21 -11.30
C MET A 232 7.98 10.99 -10.56
N PHE A 233 7.78 11.18 -9.25
CA PHE A 233 7.13 10.22 -8.38
C PHE A 233 6.11 10.94 -7.50
N GLU A 234 5.03 10.24 -7.17
CA GLU A 234 4.04 10.61 -6.17
C GLU A 234 3.34 9.35 -5.65
N GLY A 235 2.34 9.49 -4.76
CA GLY A 235 1.56 8.37 -4.27
C GLY A 235 2.43 7.27 -3.67
N SER A 236 3.36 7.66 -2.78
CA SER A 236 4.30 6.75 -2.13
C SER A 236 3.58 5.72 -1.27
N TYR A 237 4.06 4.49 -1.27
CA TYR A 237 3.63 3.43 -0.35
C TYR A 237 4.82 2.54 0.02
N VAL A 238 4.91 2.12 1.29
CA VAL A 238 6.02 1.28 1.76
C VAL A 238 5.51 0.08 2.52
N ILE A 239 6.06 -1.09 2.20
CA ILE A 239 5.91 -2.31 3.01
C ILE A 239 7.26 -2.87 3.41
N PHE A 240 7.29 -3.65 4.49
CA PHE A 240 8.47 -4.44 4.85
C PHE A 240 8.19 -5.93 4.62
N ARG A 241 9.10 -6.62 3.93
CA ARG A 241 9.02 -8.05 3.68
C ARG A 241 10.42 -8.66 3.56
N ASP A 242 10.65 -9.79 4.24
CA ASP A 242 11.89 -10.60 4.13
C ASP A 242 13.18 -9.78 4.27
N GLY A 243 13.19 -8.81 5.20
CA GLY A 243 14.36 -7.99 5.52
C GLY A 243 14.61 -6.85 4.54
N TRP A 244 13.61 -6.46 3.73
CA TRP A 244 13.65 -5.33 2.82
C TRP A 244 12.41 -4.45 2.98
N TYR A 245 12.60 -3.14 2.90
CA TYR A 245 11.54 -2.17 2.63
C TYR A 245 11.36 -2.08 1.12
N TYR A 246 10.11 -2.21 0.67
CA TYR A 246 9.73 -2.03 -0.73
C TYR A 246 8.95 -0.74 -0.85
N TYR A 247 9.47 0.16 -1.65
CA TYR A 247 8.84 1.41 -2.01
C TYR A 247 8.07 1.23 -3.30
N PHE A 248 6.81 1.64 -3.29
CA PHE A 248 5.95 1.77 -4.46
C PHE A 248 5.70 3.25 -4.67
N GLY A 249 5.83 3.72 -5.88
CA GLY A 249 5.54 5.09 -6.23
C GLY A 249 4.93 5.15 -7.61
N SER A 250 4.06 6.11 -7.82
CA SER A 250 3.40 6.31 -9.10
C SER A 250 4.11 7.38 -9.92
N SER A 251 4.10 7.19 -11.23
CA SER A 251 4.71 8.10 -12.21
C SER A 251 3.78 8.33 -13.38
N GLY A 252 4.00 9.40 -14.12
CA GLY A 252 3.12 9.81 -15.22
C GLY A 252 1.99 10.72 -14.76
N THR A 253 0.94 10.85 -15.57
CA THR A 253 -0.20 11.73 -15.29
C THR A 253 -1.40 10.90 -14.81
N CYS A 254 -1.98 11.28 -13.65
CA CYS A 254 -3.12 10.57 -13.05
C CYS A 254 -4.49 11.02 -13.58
N CYS A 255 -4.59 12.28 -14.01
CA CYS A 255 -5.84 13.03 -13.96
C CYS A 255 -6.25 13.59 -15.34
N GLU A 256 -5.84 12.93 -16.42
CA GLU A 256 -6.15 13.28 -17.80
C GLU A 256 -7.12 12.30 -18.46
N GLU A 257 -7.98 11.66 -17.65
CA GLU A 257 -8.94 10.66 -18.11
C GLU A 257 -8.24 9.55 -18.93
N LEU A 258 -8.74 9.25 -20.11
CA LEU A 258 -8.17 8.22 -20.99
C LEU A 258 -6.81 8.57 -21.61
N ARG A 259 -6.30 9.78 -21.36
CA ARG A 259 -4.93 10.17 -21.74
C ARG A 259 -3.94 10.02 -20.60
N SER A 260 -4.40 9.61 -19.42
CA SER A 260 -3.55 9.38 -18.26
C SER A 260 -2.49 8.32 -18.57
N THR A 261 -1.27 8.62 -18.14
CA THR A 261 -0.09 7.74 -18.33
C THR A 261 0.41 7.15 -17.01
N TYR A 262 -0.42 7.24 -15.98
CA TYR A 262 -0.08 6.81 -14.63
C TYR A 262 0.30 5.33 -14.59
N HIS A 263 1.30 4.98 -13.80
CA HIS A 263 1.79 3.62 -13.64
C HIS A 263 2.60 3.51 -12.35
N VAL A 264 2.68 2.30 -11.77
CA VAL A 264 3.39 2.05 -10.51
C VAL A 264 4.78 1.51 -10.78
N ARG A 265 5.76 2.10 -10.10
CA ARG A 265 7.16 1.68 -10.08
C ARG A 265 7.57 1.23 -8.68
N ILE A 266 8.56 0.35 -8.63
CA ILE A 266 9.06 -0.21 -7.38
C ILE A 266 10.57 -0.05 -7.24
N GLY A 267 11.02 0.04 -5.98
CA GLY A 267 12.41 -0.14 -5.55
C GLY A 267 12.44 -0.74 -4.15
N ARG A 268 13.62 -1.20 -3.71
CA ARG A 268 13.79 -1.74 -2.36
C ARG A 268 15.01 -1.20 -1.66
N SER A 269 14.99 -1.20 -0.31
CA SER A 269 16.07 -0.75 0.56
C SER A 269 16.19 -1.61 1.81
N LYS A 270 17.35 -1.60 2.47
CA LYS A 270 17.51 -2.15 3.82
C LYS A 270 17.09 -1.16 4.91
N ASP A 271 17.05 0.11 4.59
CA ASP A 271 16.71 1.20 5.51
C ASP A 271 15.34 1.80 5.15
N PRO A 272 14.55 2.25 6.13
CA PRO A 272 13.18 2.73 5.92
C PRO A 272 13.08 3.95 5.02
N LEU A 273 14.08 4.82 5.02
CA LEU A 273 14.13 6.03 4.18
C LEU A 273 15.11 5.92 3.00
N GLY A 274 15.57 4.71 2.67
CA GLY A 274 16.43 4.47 1.53
C GLY A 274 17.94 4.47 1.85
N PRO A 275 18.82 4.46 0.83
CA PRO A 275 18.44 4.57 -0.58
C PRO A 275 17.66 3.37 -1.12
N TYR A 276 16.58 3.63 -1.82
CA TYR A 276 15.83 2.62 -2.55
C TYR A 276 16.44 2.42 -3.93
N VAL A 277 16.61 1.17 -4.34
CA VAL A 277 17.17 0.81 -5.65
C VAL A 277 16.20 -0.08 -6.42
N ASP A 278 16.20 0.04 -7.73
CA ASP A 278 15.48 -0.87 -8.64
C ASP A 278 16.25 -2.20 -8.84
N SER A 279 15.70 -3.12 -9.63
CA SER A 279 16.32 -4.44 -9.88
C SER A 279 17.68 -4.36 -10.57
N ARG A 280 18.02 -3.23 -11.16
CA ARG A 280 19.31 -2.96 -11.82
C ARG A 280 20.31 -2.24 -10.89
N GLY A 281 19.91 -2.01 -9.62
CA GLY A 281 20.73 -1.31 -8.63
C GLY A 281 20.78 0.21 -8.82
N ARG A 282 19.86 0.80 -9.58
CA ARG A 282 19.77 2.25 -9.77
C ARG A 282 18.94 2.86 -8.67
N GLU A 283 19.44 3.91 -8.04
CA GLU A 283 18.71 4.63 -6.99
C GLU A 283 17.45 5.31 -7.55
N LEU A 284 16.36 5.26 -6.79
CA LEU A 284 15.12 5.97 -7.13
C LEU A 284 15.24 7.47 -6.88
N ALA A 285 16.11 7.89 -5.97
CA ALA A 285 16.41 9.29 -5.70
C ALA A 285 17.28 9.89 -6.81
N GLY A 286 16.87 11.03 -7.36
CA GLY A 286 17.58 11.73 -8.42
C GLY A 286 16.82 11.79 -9.73
N ALA A 287 17.49 12.30 -10.76
CA ALA A 287 16.92 12.44 -12.10
C ALA A 287 17.03 11.14 -12.91
N GLY A 288 16.09 10.94 -13.81
CA GLY A 288 16.10 9.85 -14.78
C GLY A 288 14.92 8.88 -14.62
N ASN A 289 14.75 8.05 -15.62
CA ASN A 289 13.72 7.01 -15.64
C ASN A 289 14.21 5.78 -14.89
N VAL A 290 13.98 5.74 -13.58
CA VAL A 290 14.40 4.70 -12.64
C VAL A 290 13.18 4.02 -12.00
N GLY A 291 13.42 2.88 -11.34
CA GLY A 291 12.36 2.03 -10.80
C GLY A 291 11.82 1.05 -11.84
N ASP A 292 11.43 -0.13 -11.39
CA ASP A 292 10.85 -1.15 -12.26
C ASP A 292 9.33 -0.96 -12.31
N THR A 293 8.77 -0.82 -13.51
CA THR A 293 7.31 -0.73 -13.66
C THR A 293 6.67 -2.09 -13.41
N ILE A 294 5.78 -2.16 -12.43
CA ILE A 294 5.05 -3.38 -12.07
C ILE A 294 3.57 -3.34 -12.43
N LEU A 295 3.03 -2.16 -12.70
CA LEU A 295 1.63 -1.97 -13.09
C LEU A 295 1.50 -0.78 -14.03
N ALA A 296 0.91 -0.98 -15.18
CA ALA A 296 0.62 0.05 -16.18
C ALA A 296 -0.73 -0.20 -16.84
N GLY A 297 -1.29 0.82 -17.48
CA GLY A 297 -2.59 0.72 -18.17
C GLY A 297 -2.60 -0.27 -19.32
N SER A 298 -3.74 -0.94 -19.54
CA SER A 298 -3.97 -1.86 -20.64
C SER A 298 -5.46 -1.98 -20.97
N GLY A 299 -5.79 -2.01 -22.24
CA GLY A 299 -7.17 -2.17 -22.70
C GLY A 299 -8.08 -1.04 -22.18
N ASP A 300 -9.13 -1.43 -21.49
CA ASP A 300 -10.11 -0.49 -20.93
C ASP A 300 -9.69 0.12 -19.59
N PHE A 301 -8.53 -0.26 -19.04
CA PHE A 301 -7.98 0.23 -17.78
C PHE A 301 -6.80 1.16 -18.06
N VAL A 302 -6.98 2.45 -17.81
CA VAL A 302 -6.01 3.49 -18.14
C VAL A 302 -5.48 4.17 -16.88
N GLY A 303 -4.17 4.38 -16.82
CA GLY A 303 -3.51 5.14 -15.76
C GLY A 303 -3.71 4.56 -14.35
N PRO A 304 -3.41 3.26 -14.10
CA PRO A 304 -3.45 2.69 -12.75
C PRO A 304 -2.35 3.26 -11.88
N GLY A 305 -2.69 3.63 -10.65
CA GLY A 305 -1.68 4.14 -9.72
C GLY A 305 -2.23 4.57 -8.37
N HIS A 306 -1.40 5.27 -7.62
CA HIS A 306 -1.64 5.69 -6.24
C HIS A 306 -2.09 4.51 -5.38
N ASN A 307 -1.20 3.56 -5.25
CA ASN A 307 -1.55 2.27 -4.69
C ASN A 307 -1.34 2.18 -3.18
N SER A 308 -2.08 1.27 -2.56
CA SER A 308 -1.81 0.67 -1.26
C SER A 308 -1.70 -0.86 -1.40
N ILE A 309 -1.25 -1.55 -0.35
CA ILE A 309 -1.07 -3.01 -0.37
C ILE A 309 -1.94 -3.65 0.70
N LEU A 310 -2.68 -4.67 0.30
CA LEU A 310 -3.39 -5.58 1.19
C LEU A 310 -2.64 -6.89 1.30
N VAL A 311 -2.49 -7.40 2.52
CA VAL A 311 -2.05 -8.79 2.75
C VAL A 311 -3.21 -9.55 3.35
N ASP A 312 -3.60 -10.67 2.73
CA ASP A 312 -4.69 -11.51 3.23
C ASP A 312 -4.21 -12.46 4.34
N ASP A 313 -5.16 -13.19 4.94
CA ASP A 313 -4.86 -14.12 6.05
C ASP A 313 -4.07 -15.37 5.61
N LEU A 314 -3.97 -15.61 4.32
CA LEU A 314 -3.16 -16.66 3.72
C LEU A 314 -1.75 -16.19 3.35
N GLY A 315 -1.45 -14.88 3.55
CA GLY A 315 -0.18 -14.24 3.23
C GLY A 315 -0.02 -13.87 1.75
N TYR A 316 -1.10 -13.82 0.98
CA TYR A 316 -1.07 -13.31 -0.38
C TYR A 316 -1.15 -11.79 -0.37
N TYR A 317 -0.40 -11.18 -1.26
CA TYR A 317 -0.32 -9.74 -1.44
C TYR A 317 -1.21 -9.29 -2.60
N TYR A 318 -1.86 -8.16 -2.42
CA TYR A 318 -2.67 -7.51 -3.44
C TYR A 318 -2.31 -6.03 -3.50
N ILE A 319 -2.07 -5.54 -4.70
CA ILE A 319 -1.96 -4.10 -4.96
C ILE A 319 -3.36 -3.56 -5.20
N VAL A 320 -3.72 -2.54 -4.43
CA VAL A 320 -5.01 -1.84 -4.48
C VAL A 320 -4.74 -0.43 -4.99
N TYR A 321 -5.43 -0.01 -6.02
CA TYR A 321 -5.12 1.22 -6.75
C TYR A 321 -6.37 1.83 -7.38
N HIS A 322 -6.28 3.05 -7.87
CA HIS A 322 -7.31 3.58 -8.74
C HIS A 322 -6.92 3.40 -10.22
N VAL A 323 -7.94 3.39 -11.09
CA VAL A 323 -7.77 3.29 -12.53
C VAL A 323 -8.90 3.99 -13.26
N TRP A 324 -8.62 4.68 -14.36
CA TRP A 324 -9.63 5.16 -15.27
C TRP A 324 -10.20 4.01 -16.08
N VAL A 325 -11.54 3.91 -16.13
CA VAL A 325 -12.23 2.90 -16.93
C VAL A 325 -12.72 3.52 -18.22
N ASN A 326 -12.30 2.94 -19.35
CA ASN A 326 -12.75 3.32 -20.66
C ASN A 326 -14.09 2.64 -20.98
N ASP A 327 -15.15 3.42 -21.05
CA ASP A 327 -16.43 2.96 -21.53
C ASP A 327 -16.76 3.65 -22.88
N ASN A 328 -16.48 2.93 -23.97
CA ASN A 328 -16.73 3.39 -25.34
C ASN A 328 -16.10 4.77 -25.67
N GLY A 329 -14.87 5.00 -25.21
CA GLY A 329 -14.14 6.24 -25.45
C GLY A 329 -14.41 7.35 -24.44
N VAL A 330 -15.11 7.06 -23.35
CA VAL A 330 -15.39 8.00 -22.25
C VAL A 330 -14.76 7.50 -20.96
N GLY A 331 -13.95 8.33 -20.29
CA GLY A 331 -13.44 8.05 -18.96
C GLY A 331 -14.53 8.16 -17.91
N LYS A 332 -14.76 7.12 -17.12
CA LYS A 332 -15.86 7.06 -16.14
C LYS A 332 -15.51 7.52 -14.73
N GLY A 333 -14.26 7.74 -14.45
CA GLY A 333 -13.77 8.08 -13.13
C GLY A 333 -12.59 7.22 -12.73
N ARG A 334 -11.96 7.56 -11.62
CA ARG A 334 -10.87 6.79 -11.03
C ARG A 334 -11.47 5.75 -10.08
N TYR A 335 -11.82 4.59 -10.63
CA TYR A 335 -12.47 3.52 -9.88
C TYR A 335 -11.46 2.65 -9.14
N LEU A 336 -11.90 2.06 -8.03
CA LEU A 336 -11.10 1.11 -7.26
C LEU A 336 -10.83 -0.15 -8.08
N ALA A 337 -9.58 -0.56 -8.09
CA ALA A 337 -9.15 -1.82 -8.65
C ALA A 337 -8.16 -2.53 -7.73
N MET A 338 -8.05 -3.84 -7.89
CA MET A 338 -7.14 -4.66 -7.13
C MET A 338 -6.57 -5.76 -8.02
N SER A 339 -5.27 -5.99 -7.93
CA SER A 339 -4.59 -7.08 -8.62
C SER A 339 -3.71 -7.85 -7.67
N ARG A 340 -3.51 -9.13 -7.93
CA ARG A 340 -2.58 -9.94 -7.13
C ARG A 340 -1.15 -9.51 -7.40
N LEU A 341 -0.38 -9.41 -6.32
CA LEU A 341 1.04 -9.12 -6.33
C LEU A 341 1.79 -10.41 -6.02
N ASP A 342 2.46 -10.98 -6.99
CA ASP A 342 3.25 -12.19 -6.83
C ASP A 342 4.71 -11.85 -6.55
N TRP A 343 5.42 -12.74 -5.85
CA TRP A 343 6.83 -12.56 -5.48
C TRP A 343 7.71 -13.53 -6.25
N THR A 344 8.76 -13.01 -6.87
CA THR A 344 9.76 -13.78 -7.60
C THR A 344 10.80 -14.40 -6.66
N GLU A 345 11.56 -15.38 -7.12
CA GLU A 345 12.58 -16.08 -6.31
C GLU A 345 13.72 -15.14 -5.85
N ASP A 346 14.03 -14.10 -6.61
CA ASP A 346 15.04 -13.09 -6.28
C ASP A 346 14.47 -11.96 -5.39
N GLY A 347 13.23 -12.14 -4.92
CA GLY A 347 12.59 -11.28 -3.94
C GLY A 347 12.06 -9.96 -4.50
N TRP A 348 11.79 -9.87 -5.79
CA TRP A 348 11.00 -8.78 -6.36
C TRP A 348 9.53 -9.16 -6.44
N CYS A 349 8.67 -8.17 -6.62
CA CYS A 349 7.24 -8.43 -6.83
C CYS A 349 6.81 -7.97 -8.23
N GLU A 350 5.77 -8.61 -8.72
CA GLU A 350 5.17 -8.30 -10.01
C GLU A 350 3.66 -8.48 -9.97
N VAL A 351 2.96 -7.70 -10.78
CA VAL A 351 1.57 -7.94 -11.15
C VAL A 351 1.57 -8.73 -12.45
N LYS A 352 0.80 -9.82 -12.53
CA LYS A 352 0.79 -10.67 -13.71
C LYS A 352 0.48 -9.87 -14.98
N GLY A 353 1.43 -9.89 -15.92
CA GLY A 353 1.34 -9.12 -17.16
C GLY A 353 1.55 -7.61 -16.97
N ASN A 354 1.88 -7.15 -15.76
CA ASN A 354 2.05 -5.74 -15.39
C ASN A 354 0.82 -4.86 -15.72
N THR A 355 -0.37 -5.44 -15.73
CA THR A 355 -1.61 -4.76 -16.13
C THR A 355 -2.75 -5.08 -15.18
N PRO A 356 -3.76 -4.18 -15.07
CA PRO A 356 -5.01 -4.48 -14.40
C PRO A 356 -5.67 -5.73 -14.99
N SER A 357 -6.19 -6.59 -14.14
CA SER A 357 -6.81 -7.88 -14.56
C SER A 357 -8.18 -8.08 -13.93
#